data_bf898327e6a714740e5b35e11f7122ce
#
_entry.id   bf898327e6a714740e5b35e11f7122ce
#
_cell.length_a   1.000
_cell.length_b   1.000
_cell.length_c   1.000
_cell.angle_alpha   90.00
_cell.angle_beta   90.00
_cell.angle_gamma   90.00
#
_symmetry.space_group_name_H-M   'P 1'
#
loop_
_entity.id
_entity.type
_entity.pdbx_description
1 polymer ?
#
loop_
_entity_poly.entity_id
_entity_poly.type
_entity_poly.pdbx_seq_one_letter_code
_entity_poly.pdbx_strand_id
1 'polypeptide(L)'
;EIASCLVGSEMCIRDRRRAGNEADKERLMVWNSETGLVKELTKNFDYNATNVIWDGSEALWFLAPMEATHQLCRVDMNGNVSVLTRGDHDINAVSIANGKAVADICTISSPSELYEIDLKDGAITQLTFINQPILDKIRLGKVEKRWVETTDGKQMLTWVILPPDFDPAKKYPTLLYCEGGPQSVVSQFWSYRWNFQLMAANGYIVVAPNRRGVPSFGQEWLDQISGDYSGQNIRDYLSAIDDVAKEPWVDKDRLGCVGASYGGYSVYFLAGHHDGRFKAFISHCGIFDFEAMYGSTEELFFLNNDYGGPYWDKQNATAMRTYANSPHKFVDKWDTPIMIITGELDFRIPLSLIHISEPTRQ
;
A
#
# COMPACT_ATOMS: atom_id res chain seq x y z
N GLU A 1 18.49 4.48 5.63
CA GLU A 1 18.35 5.65 6.53
C GLU A 1 18.93 5.33 7.90
N ILE A 2 19.90 6.10 8.34
CA ILE A 2 20.39 6.04 9.71
C ILE A 2 19.47 6.92 10.55
N ALA A 3 18.48 6.32 11.20
CA ALA A 3 17.74 7.02 12.25
C ALA A 3 18.70 7.15 13.43
N SER A 4 19.26 8.32 13.65
CA SER A 4 20.20 8.61 14.72
C SER A 4 19.49 8.70 16.06
N CYS A 5 19.30 7.58 16.73
CA CYS A 5 18.95 7.52 18.14
C CYS A 5 20.15 6.95 18.88
N LEU A 6 20.94 7.79 19.57
CA LEU A 6 22.05 7.38 20.43
C LEU A 6 21.56 7.32 21.87
N VAL A 7 21.75 6.20 22.53
CA VAL A 7 21.63 6.05 23.98
C VAL A 7 22.89 5.40 24.50
N GLY A 8 23.68 6.12 25.27
CA GLY A 8 24.99 5.67 25.72
C GLY A 8 25.94 5.37 24.54
N SER A 9 26.44 4.13 24.46
CA SER A 9 27.31 3.66 23.40
C SER A 9 26.56 2.96 22.24
N GLU A 10 25.22 2.96 22.25
CA GLU A 10 24.42 2.21 21.30
C GLU A 10 23.60 3.12 20.36
N MET A 11 23.57 2.77 19.08
CA MET A 11 22.80 3.46 18.04
C MET A 11 21.83 2.49 17.40
N CYS A 12 20.55 2.87 17.28
CA CYS A 12 19.58 2.13 16.48
C CYS A 12 19.70 2.50 14.99
N ILE A 13 19.59 1.51 14.12
CA ILE A 13 19.71 1.65 12.67
C ILE A 13 18.55 0.91 12.02
N ARG A 14 17.89 1.54 11.05
CA ARG A 14 17.00 0.84 10.10
C ARG A 14 17.78 0.49 8.85
N ASP A 15 17.65 -0.75 8.41
CA ASP A 15 18.40 -1.28 7.28
C ASP A 15 17.56 -2.22 6.43
N ARG A 16 17.92 -2.33 5.14
CA ARG A 16 17.41 -3.32 4.18
C ARG A 16 18.57 -4.19 3.72
N ARG A 17 18.29 -5.45 3.34
CA ARG A 17 19.37 -6.41 2.98
C ARG A 17 19.96 -6.12 1.61
N ARG A 18 19.13 -5.74 0.64
CA ARG A 18 19.55 -5.48 -0.75
C ARG A 18 19.49 -3.99 -1.03
N ALA A 19 20.59 -3.41 -1.46
CA ALA A 19 20.64 -2.00 -1.80
C ALA A 19 19.66 -1.67 -2.93
N GLY A 20 18.82 -0.63 -2.73
CA GLY A 20 17.85 -0.18 -3.71
C GLY A 20 16.63 -1.08 -3.90
N ASN A 21 16.49 -2.17 -3.14
CA ASN A 21 15.33 -3.05 -3.22
C ASN A 21 14.25 -2.61 -2.23
N GLU A 22 13.14 -2.09 -2.74
CA GLU A 22 12.03 -1.61 -1.92
C GLU A 22 11.15 -2.73 -1.38
N ALA A 23 11.22 -3.92 -1.96
CA ALA A 23 10.55 -5.10 -1.45
C ALA A 23 11.27 -5.77 -0.27
N ASP A 24 12.42 -5.25 0.18
CA ASP A 24 13.08 -5.76 1.38
C ASP A 24 12.45 -5.21 2.66
N LYS A 25 12.27 -6.11 3.63
CA LYS A 25 11.87 -5.75 4.99
C LYS A 25 12.85 -4.75 5.61
N GLU A 26 12.32 -3.68 6.19
CA GLU A 26 13.09 -2.76 7.04
C GLU A 26 13.35 -3.40 8.39
N ARG A 27 14.63 -3.72 8.63
CA ARG A 27 15.11 -4.37 9.85
C ARG A 27 15.52 -3.34 10.88
N LEU A 28 15.35 -3.70 12.16
CA LEU A 28 15.87 -2.91 13.26
C LEU A 28 17.17 -3.51 13.76
N MET A 29 18.25 -2.72 13.71
CA MET A 29 19.58 -3.08 14.11
C MET A 29 20.03 -2.18 15.25
N VAL A 30 20.90 -2.68 16.12
CA VAL A 30 21.64 -1.89 17.11
C VAL A 30 23.12 -2.06 16.90
N TRP A 31 23.82 -0.94 16.80
CA TRP A 31 25.27 -0.88 16.73
C TRP A 31 25.82 -0.37 18.07
N ASN A 32 26.80 -1.07 18.61
CA ASN A 32 27.52 -0.67 19.83
C ASN A 32 28.84 -0.04 19.44
N SER A 33 29.06 1.23 19.81
CA SER A 33 30.22 2.03 19.43
C SER A 33 31.53 1.61 20.12
N GLU A 34 31.45 0.96 21.29
CA GLU A 34 32.63 0.50 22.02
C GLU A 34 33.18 -0.81 21.47
N THR A 35 32.29 -1.71 21.05
CA THR A 35 32.67 -3.03 20.56
C THR A 35 32.67 -3.12 19.03
N GLY A 36 32.03 -2.18 18.34
CA GLY A 36 31.80 -2.22 16.90
C GLY A 36 30.78 -3.27 16.44
N LEU A 37 30.13 -3.99 17.36
CA LEU A 37 29.20 -5.07 17.03
C LEU A 37 27.85 -4.49 16.56
N VAL A 38 27.28 -5.15 15.55
CA VAL A 38 25.92 -4.89 15.05
C VAL A 38 25.04 -6.09 15.35
N LYS A 39 23.87 -5.86 15.93
CA LYS A 39 22.88 -6.90 16.27
C LYS A 39 21.55 -6.60 15.60
N GLU A 40 20.98 -7.57 14.89
CA GLU A 40 19.62 -7.50 14.35
C GLU A 40 18.61 -7.87 15.44
N LEU A 41 17.72 -6.94 15.83
CA LEU A 41 16.69 -7.18 16.85
C LEU A 41 15.40 -7.78 16.27
N THR A 42 15.06 -7.47 15.01
CA THR A 42 13.81 -7.92 14.37
C THR A 42 14.01 -9.14 13.45
N LYS A 43 15.02 -9.96 13.71
CA LYS A 43 15.33 -11.14 12.87
C LYS A 43 14.14 -12.10 12.73
N ASN A 44 13.42 -12.35 13.82
CA ASN A 44 12.29 -13.27 13.90
C ASN A 44 10.93 -12.55 13.82
N PHE A 45 10.91 -11.28 13.43
CA PHE A 45 9.70 -10.48 13.26
C PHE A 45 9.56 -10.11 11.79
N ASP A 46 8.52 -10.61 11.14
CA ASP A 46 8.39 -10.58 9.68
C ASP A 46 7.62 -9.36 9.15
N TYR A 47 7.77 -8.21 9.84
CA TYR A 47 7.20 -6.93 9.44
C TYR A 47 8.25 -5.83 9.49
N ASN A 48 8.01 -4.73 8.78
CA ASN A 48 8.85 -3.53 8.82
C ASN A 48 8.84 -2.90 10.21
N ALA A 49 9.95 -2.28 10.59
CA ALA A 49 10.04 -1.47 11.81
C ALA A 49 10.30 0.01 11.45
N THR A 50 9.39 0.89 11.84
CA THR A 50 9.45 2.33 11.58
C THR A 50 9.27 3.13 12.87
N ASN A 51 9.50 4.45 12.85
CA ASN A 51 9.28 5.34 14.01
C ASN A 51 9.91 4.79 15.30
N VAL A 52 11.22 4.55 15.28
CA VAL A 52 11.95 3.87 16.36
C VAL A 52 12.27 4.84 17.49
N ILE A 53 11.98 4.45 18.74
CA ILE A 53 12.20 5.24 19.95
C ILE A 53 12.84 4.34 21.01
N TRP A 54 13.92 4.81 21.67
CA TRP A 54 14.53 4.09 22.78
C TRP A 54 13.62 4.05 24.02
N ASP A 55 13.53 2.87 24.66
CA ASP A 55 12.91 2.64 25.96
C ASP A 55 14.00 2.40 27.00
N GLY A 56 14.58 3.48 27.50
CA GLY A 56 15.80 3.41 28.29
C GLY A 56 16.99 2.87 27.48
N SER A 57 17.81 1.99 28.07
CA SER A 57 18.91 1.29 27.40
C SER A 57 18.59 -0.17 27.08
N GLU A 58 17.41 -0.65 27.41
CA GLU A 58 17.10 -2.09 27.41
C GLU A 58 16.14 -2.54 26.29
N ALA A 59 15.47 -1.59 25.65
CA ALA A 59 14.47 -1.90 24.64
C ALA A 59 14.24 -0.74 23.66
N LEU A 60 13.48 -1.02 22.61
CA LEU A 60 13.04 -0.05 21.62
C LEU A 60 11.54 -0.19 21.38
N TRP A 61 10.85 0.95 21.30
CA TRP A 61 9.51 1.06 20.74
C TRP A 61 9.61 1.32 19.24
N PHE A 62 8.68 0.78 18.45
CA PHE A 62 8.61 1.03 17.03
C PHE A 62 7.18 0.81 16.50
N LEU A 63 6.87 1.38 15.34
CA LEU A 63 5.64 1.11 14.62
C LEU A 63 5.88 0.01 13.58
N ALA A 64 4.89 -0.89 13.43
CA ALA A 64 4.93 -1.93 12.42
C ALA A 64 3.61 -2.00 11.64
N PRO A 65 3.68 -2.08 10.28
CA PRO A 65 2.51 -2.40 9.46
C PRO A 65 2.20 -3.89 9.61
N MET A 66 1.01 -4.21 10.12
CA MET A 66 0.57 -5.57 10.39
C MET A 66 -0.89 -5.75 9.95
N GLU A 67 -1.15 -6.69 9.03
CA GLU A 67 -2.50 -6.97 8.51
C GLU A 67 -3.27 -5.71 8.11
N ALA A 68 -2.61 -4.84 7.32
CA ALA A 68 -3.13 -3.58 6.82
C ALA A 68 -3.58 -2.57 7.90
N THR A 69 -2.87 -2.56 9.01
CA THR A 69 -2.97 -1.60 10.13
C THR A 69 -1.58 -1.23 10.62
N HIS A 70 -1.41 -0.12 11.35
CA HIS A 70 -0.13 0.23 11.96
C HIS A 70 -0.23 0.15 13.48
N GLN A 71 0.60 -0.72 14.07
CA GLN A 71 0.57 -1.02 15.49
C GLN A 71 1.85 -0.59 16.23
N LEU A 72 1.74 -0.23 17.50
CA LEU A 72 2.87 0.03 18.37
C LEU A 72 3.41 -1.30 18.92
N CYS A 73 4.70 -1.51 18.71
CA CYS A 73 5.44 -2.68 19.14
C CYS A 73 6.62 -2.30 20.03
N ARG A 74 7.10 -3.26 20.82
CA ARG A 74 8.32 -3.12 21.64
C ARG A 74 9.24 -4.32 21.39
N VAL A 75 10.55 -4.08 21.30
CA VAL A 75 11.55 -5.14 21.20
C VAL A 75 12.60 -4.95 22.29
N ASP A 76 12.94 -6.02 23.00
CA ASP A 76 14.04 -6.02 23.95
C ASP A 76 15.41 -6.24 23.24
N MET A 77 16.50 -6.07 23.99
CA MET A 77 17.84 -6.28 23.46
C MET A 77 18.16 -7.75 23.12
N ASN A 78 17.30 -8.70 23.47
CA ASN A 78 17.41 -10.10 23.07
C ASN A 78 16.71 -10.39 21.74
N GLY A 79 15.89 -9.45 21.23
CA GLY A 79 15.11 -9.59 20.01
C GLY A 79 13.72 -10.18 20.23
N ASN A 80 13.23 -10.16 21.47
CA ASN A 80 11.85 -10.54 21.77
C ASN A 80 10.92 -9.37 21.45
N VAL A 81 10.07 -9.54 20.43
CA VAL A 81 9.09 -8.53 20.01
C VAL A 81 7.74 -8.79 20.70
N SER A 82 7.14 -7.74 21.22
CA SER A 82 5.75 -7.71 21.71
C SER A 82 4.95 -6.65 20.97
N VAL A 83 3.74 -7.02 20.54
CA VAL A 83 2.77 -6.10 19.91
C VAL A 83 1.88 -5.53 21.02
N LEU A 84 1.97 -4.22 21.27
CA LEU A 84 1.26 -3.57 22.36
C LEU A 84 -0.18 -3.24 21.97
N THR A 85 -0.37 -2.56 20.82
CA THR A 85 -1.71 -2.13 20.37
C THR A 85 -2.31 -3.13 19.38
N ARG A 86 -3.63 -3.10 19.26
CA ARG A 86 -4.39 -3.93 18.31
C ARG A 86 -5.64 -3.16 17.89
N GLY A 87 -6.12 -3.40 16.68
CA GLY A 87 -7.35 -2.80 16.17
C GLY A 87 -7.19 -2.32 14.74
N ASP A 88 -8.30 -1.96 14.12
CA ASP A 88 -8.34 -1.46 12.74
C ASP A 88 -8.11 0.06 12.75
N HIS A 89 -6.85 0.46 12.89
CA HIS A 89 -6.38 1.85 12.87
C HIS A 89 -4.94 1.93 12.35
N ASP A 90 -4.54 3.14 11.96
CA ASP A 90 -3.14 3.46 11.68
C ASP A 90 -2.58 4.41 12.74
N ILE A 91 -1.55 3.98 13.42
CA ILE A 91 -0.68 4.87 14.19
C ILE A 91 0.35 5.45 13.22
N ASN A 92 0.21 6.74 12.88
CA ASN A 92 1.09 7.41 11.93
C ASN A 92 2.42 7.84 12.57
N ALA A 93 2.35 8.26 13.82
CA ALA A 93 3.50 8.65 14.62
C ALA A 93 3.21 8.46 16.11
N VAL A 94 4.25 8.25 16.90
CA VAL A 94 4.15 8.16 18.35
C VAL A 94 5.32 8.92 19.00
N SER A 95 5.04 9.57 20.11
CA SER A 95 6.04 10.19 20.98
C SER A 95 5.88 9.64 22.38
N ILE A 96 7.00 9.25 23.00
CA ILE A 96 7.01 8.61 24.31
C ILE A 96 7.86 9.44 25.27
N ALA A 97 7.27 9.86 26.38
CA ALA A 97 7.96 10.59 27.43
C ALA A 97 7.31 10.31 28.80
N ASN A 98 8.13 10.25 29.85
CA ASN A 98 7.65 10.10 31.23
C ASN A 98 6.68 8.91 31.46
N GLY A 99 6.90 7.78 30.76
CA GLY A 99 6.07 6.59 30.87
C GLY A 99 4.70 6.67 30.18
N LYS A 100 4.47 7.69 29.34
CA LYS A 100 3.27 7.88 28.53
C LYS A 100 3.60 7.92 27.05
N ALA A 101 2.71 7.40 26.23
CA ALA A 101 2.76 7.54 24.79
C ALA A 101 1.62 8.44 24.30
N VAL A 102 1.93 9.38 23.41
CA VAL A 102 0.93 10.12 22.64
C VAL A 102 1.14 9.81 21.17
N ALA A 103 0.08 9.44 20.50
CA ALA A 103 0.11 8.98 19.12
C ALA A 103 -0.86 9.79 18.23
N ASP A 104 -0.46 9.97 16.97
CA ASP A 104 -1.32 10.40 15.89
C ASP A 104 -1.97 9.15 15.29
N ILE A 105 -3.30 9.04 15.40
CA ILE A 105 -4.05 7.88 14.93
C ILE A 105 -5.16 8.32 13.97
N CYS A 106 -5.28 7.60 12.86
CA CYS A 106 -6.37 7.74 11.90
C CYS A 106 -7.01 6.40 11.56
N THR A 107 -8.15 6.46 10.86
CA THR A 107 -8.80 5.31 10.23
C THR A 107 -9.32 5.71 8.85
N ILE A 108 -9.75 4.74 8.02
CA ILE A 108 -10.48 5.03 6.76
C ILE A 108 -11.69 5.95 6.98
N SER A 109 -12.24 5.97 8.21
CA SER A 109 -13.44 6.72 8.57
C SER A 109 -13.18 7.97 9.42
N SER A 110 -11.93 8.24 9.79
CA SER A 110 -11.59 9.38 10.64
C SER A 110 -10.21 9.93 10.30
N PRO A 111 -10.08 11.24 10.04
CA PRO A 111 -8.77 11.87 9.95
C PRO A 111 -8.04 11.79 11.29
N SER A 112 -6.75 12.11 11.25
CA SER A 112 -5.86 12.08 12.43
C SER A 112 -6.37 12.91 13.60
N GLU A 113 -6.31 12.27 14.78
CA GLU A 113 -6.49 12.89 16.09
C GLU A 113 -5.37 12.39 17.02
N LEU A 114 -5.16 13.08 18.14
CA LEU A 114 -4.19 12.65 19.14
C LEU A 114 -4.84 11.70 20.15
N TYR A 115 -4.09 10.67 20.50
CA TYR A 115 -4.52 9.65 21.47
C TYR A 115 -3.40 9.37 22.48
N GLU A 116 -3.76 9.11 23.72
CA GLU A 116 -2.87 8.51 24.72
C GLU A 116 -2.93 7.00 24.58
N ILE A 117 -1.76 6.34 24.59
CA ILE A 117 -1.62 4.89 24.62
C ILE A 117 -1.01 4.52 25.98
N ASP A 118 -1.69 3.68 26.77
CA ASP A 118 -1.12 3.11 27.98
C ASP A 118 -0.04 2.07 27.61
N LEU A 119 1.19 2.30 28.05
CA LEU A 119 2.32 1.42 27.72
C LEU A 119 2.30 0.07 28.45
N LYS A 120 1.35 -0.16 29.36
CA LYS A 120 1.23 -1.43 30.11
C LYS A 120 0.34 -2.43 29.38
N ASP A 121 -0.79 -1.96 28.85
CA ASP A 121 -1.83 -2.83 28.30
C ASP A 121 -2.25 -2.45 26.87
N GLY A 122 -1.75 -1.33 26.33
CA GLY A 122 -2.05 -0.84 25.00
C GLY A 122 -3.42 -0.15 24.86
N ALA A 123 -4.06 0.19 25.98
CA ALA A 123 -5.34 0.92 25.94
C ALA A 123 -5.18 2.28 25.27
N ILE A 124 -6.08 2.60 24.34
CA ILE A 124 -6.04 3.82 23.51
C ILE A 124 -7.18 4.74 23.96
N THR A 125 -6.84 5.98 24.33
CA THR A 125 -7.79 7.00 24.76
C THR A 125 -7.64 8.27 23.92
N GLN A 126 -8.72 8.71 23.28
CA GLN A 126 -8.69 9.93 22.43
C GLN A 126 -8.52 11.17 23.31
N LEU A 127 -7.59 12.06 22.89
CA LEU A 127 -7.28 13.31 23.56
C LEU A 127 -7.83 14.54 22.83
N THR A 128 -7.88 14.49 21.50
CA THR A 128 -8.38 15.62 20.70
C THR A 128 -9.61 15.22 19.88
N PHE A 129 -10.48 16.21 19.60
CA PHE A 129 -11.74 16.05 18.89
C PHE A 129 -11.92 17.16 17.85
N ILE A 130 -10.84 17.54 17.17
CA ILE A 130 -10.80 18.67 16.23
C ILE A 130 -11.72 18.42 15.04
N ASN A 131 -11.78 17.18 14.57
CA ASN A 131 -12.59 16.79 13.41
C ASN A 131 -14.04 16.43 13.77
N GLN A 132 -14.35 16.21 15.05
CA GLN A 132 -15.67 15.75 15.52
C GLN A 132 -16.83 16.64 15.07
N PRO A 133 -16.73 18.00 15.13
CA PRO A 133 -17.82 18.87 14.68
C PRO A 133 -18.18 18.75 13.19
N ILE A 134 -17.25 18.23 12.37
CA ILE A 134 -17.49 17.94 10.95
C ILE A 134 -18.05 16.53 10.81
N LEU A 135 -17.42 15.55 11.46
CA LEU A 135 -17.82 14.15 11.41
C LEU A 135 -19.26 13.93 11.87
N ASP A 136 -19.71 14.66 12.89
CA ASP A 136 -21.10 14.60 13.40
C ASP A 136 -22.16 15.08 12.38
N LYS A 137 -21.74 15.78 11.31
CA LYS A 137 -22.64 16.32 10.28
C LYS A 137 -22.66 15.48 9.00
N ILE A 138 -21.80 14.51 8.88
CA ILE A 138 -21.69 13.65 7.71
C ILE A 138 -22.04 12.21 8.06
N ARG A 139 -22.49 11.47 7.07
CA ARG A 139 -22.74 10.03 7.20
C ARG A 139 -21.62 9.29 6.46
N LEU A 140 -20.94 8.43 7.18
CA LEU A 140 -19.87 7.61 6.64
C LEU A 140 -20.37 6.22 6.27
N GLY A 141 -19.73 5.63 5.28
CA GLY A 141 -19.94 4.26 4.88
C GLY A 141 -19.29 3.28 5.85
N LYS A 142 -19.86 2.07 5.96
CA LYS A 142 -19.27 1.00 6.76
C LYS A 142 -18.02 0.47 6.07
N VAL A 143 -16.94 0.31 6.83
CA VAL A 143 -15.70 -0.36 6.38
C VAL A 143 -15.74 -1.81 6.85
N GLU A 144 -15.56 -2.74 5.94
CA GLU A 144 -15.53 -4.18 6.21
C GLU A 144 -14.16 -4.76 5.89
N LYS A 145 -13.65 -5.61 6.78
CA LYS A 145 -12.44 -6.41 6.59
C LYS A 145 -12.84 -7.75 5.97
N ARG A 146 -12.35 -8.03 4.76
CA ARG A 146 -12.70 -9.25 4.04
C ARG A 146 -11.43 -9.99 3.62
N TRP A 147 -11.37 -11.28 3.94
CA TRP A 147 -10.33 -12.16 3.44
C TRP A 147 -10.81 -12.85 2.17
N VAL A 148 -10.06 -12.66 1.09
CA VAL A 148 -10.37 -13.18 -0.24
C VAL A 148 -9.34 -14.24 -0.60
N GLU A 149 -9.82 -15.40 -1.06
CA GLU A 149 -8.94 -16.44 -1.58
C GLU A 149 -8.43 -16.04 -2.97
N THR A 150 -7.11 -16.06 -3.13
CA THR A 150 -6.44 -15.77 -4.40
C THR A 150 -6.36 -17.02 -5.29
N THR A 151 -6.03 -16.84 -6.56
CA THR A 151 -5.98 -17.93 -7.56
C THR A 151 -4.98 -19.05 -7.22
N ASP A 152 -4.04 -18.79 -6.31
CA ASP A 152 -3.05 -19.77 -5.81
C ASP A 152 -3.34 -20.23 -4.36
N GLY A 153 -4.57 -20.00 -3.87
CA GLY A 153 -5.07 -20.52 -2.59
C GLY A 153 -4.58 -19.78 -1.35
N LYS A 154 -3.97 -18.58 -1.51
CA LYS A 154 -3.60 -17.73 -0.36
C LYS A 154 -4.74 -16.81 0.03
N GLN A 155 -4.71 -16.30 1.26
CA GLN A 155 -5.71 -15.36 1.79
C GLN A 155 -5.20 -13.93 1.67
N MET A 156 -5.96 -13.07 1.01
CA MET A 156 -5.67 -11.67 0.78
C MET A 156 -6.66 -10.78 1.52
N LEU A 157 -6.16 -9.91 2.39
CA LEU A 157 -7.01 -8.92 3.05
C LEU A 157 -7.46 -7.84 2.05
N THR A 158 -8.74 -7.60 2.03
CA THR A 158 -9.39 -6.59 1.19
C THR A 158 -10.31 -5.73 2.06
N TRP A 159 -10.12 -4.42 2.03
CA TRP A 159 -11.10 -3.50 2.60
C TRP A 159 -12.27 -3.32 1.63
N VAL A 160 -13.48 -3.42 2.14
CA VAL A 160 -14.71 -3.14 1.38
C VAL A 160 -15.45 -2.00 2.08
N ILE A 161 -15.61 -0.89 1.38
CA ILE A 161 -16.27 0.29 1.93
C ILE A 161 -17.64 0.41 1.26
N LEU A 162 -18.68 0.29 2.06
CA LEU A 162 -20.06 0.37 1.62
C LEU A 162 -20.55 1.82 1.62
N PRO A 163 -21.51 2.20 0.76
CA PRO A 163 -22.11 3.53 0.79
C PRO A 163 -22.76 3.87 2.15
N PRO A 164 -22.83 5.14 2.54
CA PRO A 164 -23.71 5.56 3.62
C PRO A 164 -25.15 5.10 3.36
N ASP A 165 -25.86 4.67 4.40
CA ASP A 165 -27.24 4.15 4.29
C ASP A 165 -27.35 2.94 3.34
N PHE A 166 -26.35 2.09 3.35
CA PHE A 166 -26.32 0.88 2.54
C PHE A 166 -27.56 0.02 2.75
N ASP A 167 -28.21 -0.34 1.66
CA ASP A 167 -29.40 -1.20 1.63
C ASP A 167 -29.08 -2.47 0.82
N PRO A 168 -29.01 -3.64 1.44
CA PRO A 168 -28.65 -4.89 0.76
C PRO A 168 -29.67 -5.33 -0.31
N ALA A 169 -30.86 -4.72 -0.38
CA ALA A 169 -31.83 -4.97 -1.42
C ALA A 169 -31.57 -4.17 -2.71
N LYS A 170 -30.66 -3.20 -2.67
CA LYS A 170 -30.27 -2.37 -3.82
C LYS A 170 -29.01 -2.90 -4.49
N LYS A 171 -28.82 -2.49 -5.75
CA LYS A 171 -27.58 -2.77 -6.50
C LYS A 171 -26.75 -1.50 -6.62
N TYR A 172 -25.44 -1.64 -6.37
CA TYR A 172 -24.49 -0.54 -6.35
C TYR A 172 -23.38 -0.72 -7.39
N PRO A 173 -22.98 0.36 -8.09
CA PRO A 173 -21.75 0.36 -8.86
C PRO A 173 -20.57 0.13 -7.92
N THR A 174 -19.56 -0.58 -8.39
CA THR A 174 -18.44 -1.00 -7.55
C THR A 174 -17.12 -0.64 -8.20
N LEU A 175 -16.21 -0.06 -7.42
CA LEU A 175 -14.87 0.36 -7.85
C LEU A 175 -13.81 -0.56 -7.27
N LEU A 176 -13.00 -1.17 -8.12
CA LEU A 176 -11.73 -1.74 -7.73
C LEU A 176 -10.71 -0.60 -7.60
N TYR A 177 -10.12 -0.46 -6.43
CA TYR A 177 -9.02 0.45 -6.18
C TYR A 177 -7.67 -0.27 -6.29
N CYS A 178 -6.83 0.18 -7.21
CA CYS A 178 -5.47 -0.31 -7.41
C CYS A 178 -4.48 0.61 -6.70
N GLU A 179 -3.84 0.11 -5.63
CA GLU A 179 -2.86 0.87 -4.86
C GLU A 179 -1.57 1.08 -5.64
N GLY A 180 -0.96 2.27 -5.45
CA GLY A 180 0.35 2.63 -5.98
C GLY A 180 1.52 1.93 -5.29
N GLY A 181 2.68 2.50 -5.39
CA GLY A 181 3.94 1.95 -4.87
C GLY A 181 4.79 1.34 -5.97
N PRO A 182 4.93 0.02 -6.09
CA PRO A 182 4.00 -1.05 -5.67
C PRO A 182 4.10 -1.50 -4.20
N GLN A 183 5.16 -1.17 -3.49
CA GLN A 183 5.39 -1.60 -2.11
C GLN A 183 4.68 -0.68 -1.10
N SER A 184 3.37 -0.48 -1.29
CA SER A 184 2.52 0.34 -0.44
C SER A 184 1.28 -0.43 -0.01
N VAL A 185 0.96 -0.42 1.29
CA VAL A 185 -0.18 -1.12 1.86
C VAL A 185 -1.44 -0.25 1.82
N VAL A 186 -2.57 -0.86 1.47
CA VAL A 186 -3.88 -0.24 1.72
C VAL A 186 -4.25 -0.53 3.17
N SER A 187 -3.82 0.37 4.05
CA SER A 187 -4.07 0.28 5.49
C SER A 187 -5.33 1.06 5.90
N GLN A 188 -5.41 1.45 7.14
CA GLN A 188 -6.47 2.30 7.68
C GLN A 188 -6.23 3.80 7.42
N PHE A 189 -5.35 4.17 6.49
CA PHE A 189 -4.97 5.54 6.24
C PHE A 189 -6.19 6.44 5.90
N TRP A 190 -6.17 7.66 6.42
CA TRP A 190 -7.02 8.75 5.93
C TRP A 190 -6.30 9.54 4.85
N SER A 191 -6.91 9.67 3.67
CA SER A 191 -6.35 10.45 2.57
C SER A 191 -7.35 11.49 2.07
N TYR A 192 -6.89 12.73 1.88
CA TYR A 192 -7.68 13.77 1.23
C TYR A 192 -7.63 13.65 -0.30
N ARG A 193 -6.68 12.92 -0.84
CA ARG A 193 -6.54 12.66 -2.29
C ARG A 193 -7.31 11.40 -2.71
N TRP A 194 -7.13 10.29 -1.97
CA TRP A 194 -7.76 9.00 -2.23
C TRP A 194 -8.70 8.65 -1.07
N ASN A 195 -9.78 9.40 -0.95
CA ASN A 195 -10.72 9.24 0.15
C ASN A 195 -11.79 8.21 -0.20
N PHE A 196 -11.70 7.03 0.39
CA PHE A 196 -12.66 5.93 0.15
C PHE A 196 -14.07 6.29 0.64
N GLN A 197 -14.18 7.05 1.73
CA GLN A 197 -15.47 7.49 2.25
C GLN A 197 -16.17 8.46 1.27
N LEU A 198 -15.41 9.32 0.58
CA LEU A 198 -15.94 10.20 -0.44
C LEU A 198 -16.43 9.41 -1.66
N MET A 199 -15.69 8.39 -2.09
CA MET A 199 -16.12 7.49 -3.17
C MET A 199 -17.39 6.75 -2.77
N ALA A 200 -17.47 6.22 -1.55
CA ALA A 200 -18.64 5.54 -1.02
C ALA A 200 -19.86 6.49 -0.89
N ALA A 201 -19.64 7.73 -0.45
CA ALA A 201 -20.70 8.74 -0.35
C ALA A 201 -21.29 9.13 -1.73
N ASN A 202 -20.56 8.92 -2.83
CA ASN A 202 -21.05 9.05 -4.19
C ASN A 202 -21.79 7.80 -4.69
N GLY A 203 -22.10 6.84 -3.82
CA GLY A 203 -22.91 5.67 -4.10
C GLY A 203 -22.14 4.48 -4.65
N TYR A 204 -20.81 4.48 -4.57
CA TYR A 204 -19.97 3.34 -4.98
C TYR A 204 -19.65 2.44 -3.80
N ILE A 205 -19.58 1.15 -4.05
CA ILE A 205 -18.83 0.24 -3.20
C ILE A 205 -17.37 0.31 -3.62
N VAL A 206 -16.45 0.45 -2.65
CA VAL A 206 -15.00 0.47 -2.92
C VAL A 206 -14.39 -0.84 -2.45
N VAL A 207 -13.67 -1.50 -3.36
CA VAL A 207 -12.92 -2.74 -3.11
C VAL A 207 -11.44 -2.41 -3.18
N ALA A 208 -10.77 -2.45 -2.05
CA ALA A 208 -9.37 -2.01 -1.91
C ALA A 208 -8.50 -3.17 -1.37
N PRO A 209 -7.98 -4.04 -2.25
CA PRO A 209 -7.24 -5.23 -1.87
C PRO A 209 -5.76 -4.94 -1.56
N ASN A 210 -5.21 -5.70 -0.62
CA ASN A 210 -3.80 -5.79 -0.32
C ASN A 210 -3.14 -6.93 -1.10
N ARG A 211 -3.02 -6.71 -2.41
CA ARG A 211 -2.42 -7.68 -3.34
C ARG A 211 -0.96 -7.98 -3.01
N ARG A 212 -0.37 -8.99 -3.63
CA ARG A 212 1.08 -9.28 -3.50
C ARG A 212 1.95 -8.07 -3.79
N GLY A 213 3.04 -7.97 -3.06
CA GLY A 213 4.00 -6.87 -3.15
C GLY A 213 3.76 -5.72 -2.18
N VAL A 214 2.69 -5.77 -1.36
CA VAL A 214 2.51 -4.77 -0.29
C VAL A 214 3.17 -5.24 1.01
N PRO A 215 3.74 -4.34 1.83
CA PRO A 215 4.17 -4.67 3.18
C PRO A 215 2.96 -5.04 4.05
N SER A 216 3.19 -5.52 5.28
CA SER A 216 2.14 -5.86 6.25
C SER A 216 1.66 -7.33 6.27
N PHE A 217 2.18 -8.16 5.36
CA PHE A 217 1.83 -9.59 5.27
C PHE A 217 3.07 -10.50 5.17
N GLY A 218 4.21 -10.03 5.67
CA GLY A 218 5.49 -10.74 5.66
C GLY A 218 6.33 -10.51 4.40
N GLN A 219 7.61 -10.89 4.51
CA GLN A 219 8.60 -10.69 3.45
C GLN A 219 8.26 -11.51 2.18
N GLU A 220 7.75 -12.74 2.34
CA GLU A 220 7.37 -13.56 1.18
C GLU A 220 6.28 -12.89 0.33
N TRP A 221 5.28 -12.27 0.98
CA TRP A 221 4.21 -11.55 0.28
C TRP A 221 4.74 -10.30 -0.42
N LEU A 222 5.59 -9.54 0.26
CA LEU A 222 6.19 -8.30 -0.25
C LEU A 222 7.11 -8.55 -1.44
N ASP A 223 7.96 -9.57 -1.38
CA ASP A 223 9.00 -9.85 -2.38
C ASP A 223 8.44 -10.32 -3.75
N GLN A 224 7.20 -10.82 -3.78
CA GLN A 224 6.58 -11.36 -4.99
C GLN A 224 6.22 -10.33 -6.05
N ILE A 225 6.43 -9.03 -5.80
CA ILE A 225 6.16 -7.98 -6.80
C ILE A 225 7.38 -7.70 -7.68
N SER A 226 8.59 -7.77 -7.12
CA SER A 226 9.81 -7.46 -7.85
C SER A 226 10.06 -8.47 -8.96
N GLY A 227 10.21 -7.96 -10.19
CA GLY A 227 10.37 -8.77 -11.39
C GLY A 227 9.11 -9.44 -11.91
N ASP A 228 7.93 -9.17 -11.33
CA ASP A 228 6.65 -9.74 -11.80
C ASP A 228 5.46 -8.79 -11.61
N TYR A 229 5.52 -7.61 -12.22
CA TYR A 229 4.44 -6.61 -12.15
C TYR A 229 3.12 -7.07 -12.78
N SER A 230 3.16 -7.96 -13.75
CA SER A 230 1.99 -8.44 -14.51
C SER A 230 1.49 -9.83 -14.08
N GLY A 231 2.06 -10.39 -13.02
CA GLY A 231 1.79 -11.76 -12.61
C GLY A 231 0.68 -11.91 -11.58
N GLN A 232 1.01 -12.52 -10.44
CA GLN A 232 0.03 -12.87 -9.42
C GLN A 232 -0.69 -11.66 -8.82
N ASN A 233 0.00 -10.53 -8.66
CA ASN A 233 -0.57 -9.28 -8.17
C ASN A 233 -1.76 -8.77 -9.01
N ILE A 234 -1.75 -8.97 -10.33
CA ILE A 234 -2.88 -8.64 -11.22
C ILE A 234 -4.03 -9.63 -11.00
N ARG A 235 -3.72 -10.92 -10.88
CA ARG A 235 -4.73 -11.95 -10.53
C ARG A 235 -5.36 -11.71 -9.16
N ASP A 236 -4.58 -11.17 -8.20
CA ASP A 236 -5.08 -10.81 -6.89
C ASP A 236 -6.14 -9.69 -6.98
N TYR A 237 -5.91 -8.65 -7.79
CA TYR A 237 -6.92 -7.62 -8.07
C TYR A 237 -8.21 -8.22 -8.65
N LEU A 238 -8.09 -9.12 -9.64
CA LEU A 238 -9.24 -9.78 -10.22
C LEU A 238 -9.95 -10.70 -9.21
N SER A 239 -9.21 -11.42 -8.38
CA SER A 239 -9.80 -12.23 -7.30
C SER A 239 -10.63 -11.39 -6.34
N ALA A 240 -10.15 -10.19 -5.97
CA ALA A 240 -10.86 -9.31 -5.07
C ALA A 240 -12.19 -8.83 -5.63
N ILE A 241 -12.17 -8.31 -6.87
CA ILE A 241 -13.41 -7.81 -7.49
C ILE A 241 -14.38 -8.95 -7.81
N ASP A 242 -13.88 -10.09 -8.25
CA ASP A 242 -14.72 -11.27 -8.57
C ASP A 242 -15.37 -11.85 -7.30
N ASP A 243 -14.67 -11.80 -6.15
CA ASP A 243 -15.24 -12.27 -4.89
C ASP A 243 -16.36 -11.34 -4.41
N VAL A 244 -16.13 -10.03 -4.39
CA VAL A 244 -17.16 -9.05 -3.99
C VAL A 244 -18.31 -9.02 -5.00
N ALA A 245 -18.07 -9.28 -6.28
CA ALA A 245 -19.11 -9.34 -7.30
C ALA A 245 -20.06 -10.55 -7.17
N LYS A 246 -19.78 -11.52 -6.28
CA LYS A 246 -20.74 -12.59 -5.94
C LYS A 246 -21.91 -12.08 -5.11
N GLU A 247 -21.75 -10.96 -4.43
CA GLU A 247 -22.77 -10.38 -3.58
C GLU A 247 -23.98 -9.87 -4.39
N PRO A 248 -25.21 -10.07 -3.90
CA PRO A 248 -26.43 -9.71 -4.63
C PRO A 248 -26.61 -8.20 -4.81
N TRP A 249 -25.97 -7.40 -3.96
CA TRP A 249 -26.00 -5.95 -3.98
C TRP A 249 -24.95 -5.32 -4.91
N VAL A 250 -24.08 -6.10 -5.55
CA VAL A 250 -23.16 -5.61 -6.58
C VAL A 250 -23.85 -5.58 -7.95
N ASP A 251 -23.75 -4.43 -8.62
CA ASP A 251 -24.15 -4.30 -10.02
C ASP A 251 -22.97 -4.68 -10.94
N LYS A 252 -22.99 -5.89 -11.45
CA LYS A 252 -21.90 -6.42 -12.31
C LYS A 252 -21.78 -5.67 -13.64
N ASP A 253 -22.83 -4.97 -14.07
CA ASP A 253 -22.81 -4.16 -15.29
C ASP A 253 -22.26 -2.75 -15.05
N ARG A 254 -21.89 -2.42 -13.80
CA ARG A 254 -21.31 -1.13 -13.40
C ARG A 254 -20.07 -1.29 -12.52
N LEU A 255 -19.15 -2.16 -12.94
CA LEU A 255 -17.84 -2.28 -12.31
C LEU A 255 -16.88 -1.27 -12.94
N GLY A 256 -16.12 -0.55 -12.14
CA GLY A 256 -15.05 0.36 -12.55
C GLY A 256 -13.72 0.01 -11.88
N CYS A 257 -12.63 0.50 -12.45
CA CYS A 257 -11.29 0.32 -11.89
C CYS A 257 -10.54 1.64 -11.87
N VAL A 258 -9.92 1.97 -10.74
CA VAL A 258 -9.19 3.23 -10.54
C VAL A 258 -7.88 2.99 -9.82
N GLY A 259 -6.83 3.72 -10.20
CA GLY A 259 -5.54 3.64 -9.54
C GLY A 259 -4.57 4.73 -9.97
N ALA A 260 -3.53 4.94 -9.16
CA ALA A 260 -2.49 5.93 -9.43
C ALA A 260 -1.09 5.32 -9.40
N SER A 261 -0.15 5.93 -10.16
CA SER A 261 1.25 5.51 -10.19
C SER A 261 1.36 4.05 -10.64
N TYR A 262 1.95 3.16 -9.85
CA TYR A 262 1.88 1.72 -10.09
C TYR A 262 0.42 1.21 -10.17
N GLY A 263 -0.51 1.77 -9.37
CA GLY A 263 -1.94 1.47 -9.49
C GLY A 263 -2.51 1.91 -10.84
N GLY A 264 -2.05 3.03 -11.38
CA GLY A 264 -2.38 3.49 -12.74
C GLY A 264 -1.81 2.57 -13.83
N TYR A 265 -0.61 2.03 -13.64
CA TYR A 265 -0.10 0.92 -14.45
C TYR A 265 -1.05 -0.28 -14.42
N SER A 266 -1.46 -0.68 -13.21
CA SER A 266 -2.38 -1.82 -13.05
C SER A 266 -3.69 -1.60 -13.80
N VAL A 267 -4.22 -0.37 -13.79
CA VAL A 267 -5.40 0.03 -14.58
C VAL A 267 -5.15 -0.14 -16.08
N TYR A 268 -4.03 0.35 -16.60
CA TYR A 268 -3.68 0.20 -18.02
C TYR A 268 -3.51 -1.27 -18.43
N PHE A 269 -2.86 -2.06 -17.57
CA PHE A 269 -2.66 -3.48 -17.83
C PHE A 269 -3.99 -4.22 -17.82
N LEU A 270 -4.85 -3.95 -16.82
CA LEU A 270 -6.19 -4.52 -16.71
C LEU A 270 -7.08 -4.12 -17.89
N ALA A 271 -6.95 -2.93 -18.46
CA ALA A 271 -7.71 -2.51 -19.64
C ALA A 271 -7.55 -3.47 -20.84
N GLY A 272 -6.40 -4.14 -20.94
CA GLY A 272 -6.16 -5.18 -21.94
C GLY A 272 -6.38 -6.62 -21.46
N HIS A 273 -6.72 -6.83 -20.16
CA HIS A 273 -6.75 -8.17 -19.54
C HIS A 273 -7.92 -8.39 -18.56
N HIS A 274 -8.99 -7.58 -18.64
CA HIS A 274 -10.10 -7.67 -17.68
C HIS A 274 -11.22 -8.64 -18.09
N ASP A 275 -11.17 -9.19 -19.28
CA ASP A 275 -12.15 -10.15 -19.80
C ASP A 275 -13.60 -9.64 -19.66
N GLY A 276 -13.86 -8.39 -20.05
CA GLY A 276 -15.18 -7.73 -20.05
C GLY A 276 -15.75 -7.35 -18.68
N ARG A 277 -14.97 -7.48 -17.58
CA ARG A 277 -15.45 -7.19 -16.21
C ARG A 277 -15.81 -5.73 -16.01
N PHE A 278 -14.90 -4.82 -16.37
CA PHE A 278 -15.06 -3.40 -16.11
C PHE A 278 -15.75 -2.65 -17.25
N LYS A 279 -16.45 -1.57 -16.90
CA LYS A 279 -17.16 -0.68 -17.83
C LYS A 279 -16.54 0.70 -17.92
N ALA A 280 -15.62 1.02 -17.02
CA ALA A 280 -14.85 2.25 -17.04
C ALA A 280 -13.54 2.08 -16.28
N PHE A 281 -12.51 2.80 -16.73
CA PHE A 281 -11.20 2.87 -16.11
C PHE A 281 -10.79 4.31 -15.84
N ILE A 282 -10.06 4.55 -14.73
CA ILE A 282 -9.41 5.82 -14.43
C ILE A 282 -7.96 5.55 -14.03
N SER A 283 -7.01 5.96 -14.87
CA SER A 283 -5.58 5.90 -14.58
C SER A 283 -5.05 7.29 -14.27
N HIS A 284 -4.46 7.45 -13.08
CA HIS A 284 -3.85 8.70 -12.64
C HIS A 284 -2.33 8.53 -12.54
N CYS A 285 -1.57 9.31 -13.32
CA CYS A 285 -0.09 9.23 -13.38
C CYS A 285 0.38 7.77 -13.52
N GLY A 286 -0.24 6.99 -14.40
CA GLY A 286 0.04 5.57 -14.58
C GLY A 286 1.22 5.31 -15.51
N ILE A 287 1.98 4.23 -15.24
CA ILE A 287 3.07 3.80 -16.11
C ILE A 287 2.47 3.04 -17.30
N PHE A 288 2.52 3.64 -18.48
CA PHE A 288 1.97 3.05 -19.71
C PHE A 288 3.02 2.28 -20.51
N ASP A 289 4.24 2.83 -20.60
CA ASP A 289 5.36 2.26 -21.34
C ASP A 289 6.58 2.09 -20.43
N PHE A 290 6.99 0.85 -20.21
CA PHE A 290 8.11 0.51 -19.31
C PHE A 290 9.47 0.92 -19.91
N GLU A 291 9.64 0.89 -21.24
CA GLU A 291 10.89 1.31 -21.88
C GLU A 291 11.08 2.82 -21.75
N ALA A 292 10.01 3.58 -22.01
CA ALA A 292 10.02 5.02 -21.82
C ALA A 292 10.17 5.42 -20.34
N MET A 293 9.51 4.69 -19.42
CA MET A 293 9.69 4.89 -17.98
C MET A 293 11.14 4.68 -17.56
N TYR A 294 11.79 3.61 -18.00
CA TYR A 294 13.19 3.33 -17.69
C TYR A 294 14.14 4.43 -18.20
N GLY A 295 13.83 5.02 -19.35
CA GLY A 295 14.65 6.06 -19.97
C GLY A 295 14.42 7.49 -19.46
N SER A 296 13.39 7.74 -18.64
CA SER A 296 12.98 9.10 -18.29
C SER A 296 12.74 9.36 -16.79
N THR A 297 12.60 8.34 -15.97
CA THR A 297 12.38 8.51 -14.52
C THR A 297 13.63 8.97 -13.78
N GLU A 298 13.46 9.75 -12.71
CA GLU A 298 14.54 10.08 -11.77
C GLU A 298 14.89 8.94 -10.82
N GLU A 299 14.05 7.88 -10.73
CA GLU A 299 14.22 6.74 -9.81
C GLU A 299 14.75 5.48 -10.49
N LEU A 300 15.74 5.60 -11.35
CA LEU A 300 16.27 4.47 -12.11
C LEU A 300 16.81 3.33 -11.23
N PHE A 301 17.25 3.65 -10.02
CA PHE A 301 17.81 2.67 -9.08
C PHE A 301 16.79 1.58 -8.70
N PHE A 302 15.54 1.96 -8.47
CA PHE A 302 14.52 0.98 -8.08
C PHE A 302 14.05 0.15 -9.28
N LEU A 303 13.98 0.71 -10.49
CA LEU A 303 13.63 -0.03 -11.69
C LEU A 303 14.63 -1.14 -12.03
N ASN A 304 15.92 -0.94 -11.72
CA ASN A 304 16.92 -1.99 -11.89
C ASN A 304 16.61 -3.24 -11.04
N ASN A 305 16.00 -3.06 -9.86
CA ASN A 305 15.55 -4.17 -9.02
C ASN A 305 14.20 -4.71 -9.51
N ASP A 306 13.20 -3.84 -9.65
CA ASP A 306 11.82 -4.24 -9.90
C ASP A 306 11.56 -4.72 -11.32
N TYR A 307 12.26 -4.17 -12.33
CA TYR A 307 12.16 -4.65 -13.72
C TYR A 307 13.19 -5.73 -14.06
N GLY A 308 14.15 -5.97 -13.15
CA GLY A 308 15.24 -6.90 -13.35
C GLY A 308 16.40 -6.33 -14.14
N GLY A 309 16.38 -5.04 -14.51
CA GLY A 309 17.44 -4.36 -15.24
C GLY A 309 16.96 -3.61 -16.49
N PRO A 310 17.90 -3.14 -17.33
CA PRO A 310 17.57 -2.34 -18.51
C PRO A 310 16.92 -3.15 -19.63
N TYR A 311 16.07 -2.51 -20.44
CA TYR A 311 15.35 -3.13 -21.56
C TYR A 311 16.24 -3.65 -22.69
N TRP A 312 17.49 -3.21 -22.76
CA TRP A 312 18.46 -3.71 -23.74
C TRP A 312 19.25 -4.94 -23.29
N ASP A 313 19.13 -5.35 -22.01
CA ASP A 313 19.72 -6.60 -21.53
C ASP A 313 18.90 -7.80 -21.98
N LYS A 314 19.15 -8.26 -23.19
CA LYS A 314 18.41 -9.38 -23.81
C LYS A 314 18.75 -10.75 -23.19
N GLN A 315 19.76 -10.82 -22.32
CA GLN A 315 20.13 -12.07 -21.63
C GLN A 315 19.42 -12.22 -20.28
N ASN A 316 18.88 -11.14 -19.74
CA ASN A 316 18.13 -11.14 -18.48
C ASN A 316 16.68 -11.54 -18.71
N ALA A 317 16.32 -12.76 -18.33
CA ALA A 317 14.97 -13.29 -18.52
C ALA A 317 13.90 -12.51 -17.75
N THR A 318 14.22 -11.96 -16.58
CA THR A 318 13.30 -11.13 -15.78
C THR A 318 13.03 -9.80 -16.49
N ALA A 319 14.06 -9.09 -16.94
CA ALA A 319 13.91 -7.85 -17.69
C ALA A 319 13.10 -8.09 -18.97
N MET A 320 13.45 -9.11 -19.74
CA MET A 320 12.73 -9.46 -20.98
C MET A 320 11.25 -9.73 -20.74
N ARG A 321 10.89 -10.46 -19.68
CA ARG A 321 9.51 -10.71 -19.30
C ARG A 321 8.79 -9.43 -18.90
N THR A 322 9.43 -8.58 -18.09
CA THR A 322 8.85 -7.32 -17.63
C THR A 322 8.50 -6.41 -18.81
N TYR A 323 9.46 -6.13 -19.68
CA TYR A 323 9.23 -5.26 -20.84
C TYR A 323 8.28 -5.86 -21.88
N ALA A 324 8.20 -7.20 -21.99
CA ALA A 324 7.21 -7.85 -22.84
C ALA A 324 5.76 -7.62 -22.36
N ASN A 325 5.57 -7.36 -21.06
CA ASN A 325 4.28 -7.11 -20.43
C ASN A 325 3.99 -5.61 -20.20
N SER A 326 4.69 -4.72 -20.88
CA SER A 326 4.38 -3.30 -20.84
C SER A 326 2.99 -3.00 -21.42
N PRO A 327 2.14 -2.19 -20.72
CA PRO A 327 0.73 -2.00 -21.10
C PRO A 327 0.50 -1.53 -22.54
N HIS A 328 1.36 -0.68 -23.09
CA HIS A 328 1.24 -0.15 -24.46
C HIS A 328 1.20 -1.26 -25.53
N LYS A 329 1.69 -2.45 -25.22
CA LYS A 329 1.71 -3.61 -26.13
C LYS A 329 0.35 -4.32 -26.25
N PHE A 330 -0.64 -3.90 -25.48
CA PHE A 330 -1.96 -4.54 -25.40
C PHE A 330 -3.12 -3.57 -25.69
N VAL A 331 -2.84 -2.39 -26.22
CA VAL A 331 -3.89 -1.39 -26.54
C VAL A 331 -4.89 -1.86 -27.59
N ASP A 332 -4.47 -2.78 -28.45
CA ASP A 332 -5.35 -3.44 -29.42
C ASP A 332 -6.49 -4.25 -28.77
N LYS A 333 -6.35 -4.59 -27.47
CA LYS A 333 -7.35 -5.29 -26.68
C LYS A 333 -8.24 -4.36 -25.85
N TRP A 334 -7.99 -3.06 -25.88
CA TRP A 334 -8.77 -2.11 -25.10
C TRP A 334 -10.13 -1.86 -25.76
N ASP A 335 -11.19 -2.27 -25.07
CA ASP A 335 -12.57 -2.15 -25.54
C ASP A 335 -13.45 -1.28 -24.61
N THR A 336 -12.87 -0.77 -23.54
CA THR A 336 -13.59 -0.10 -22.45
C THR A 336 -13.05 1.34 -22.28
N PRO A 337 -13.93 2.35 -22.08
CA PRO A 337 -13.51 3.74 -21.88
C PRO A 337 -12.54 3.89 -20.71
N ILE A 338 -11.48 4.66 -20.92
CA ILE A 338 -10.48 5.00 -19.92
C ILE A 338 -10.28 6.51 -19.83
N MET A 339 -10.32 7.04 -18.59
CA MET A 339 -9.92 8.40 -18.29
C MET A 339 -8.47 8.41 -17.83
N ILE A 340 -7.66 9.27 -18.44
CA ILE A 340 -6.24 9.41 -18.14
C ILE A 340 -6.01 10.78 -17.52
N ILE A 341 -5.35 10.81 -16.35
CA ILE A 341 -5.01 12.02 -15.59
C ILE A 341 -3.52 12.02 -15.33
N THR A 342 -2.84 13.13 -15.58
CA THR A 342 -1.41 13.29 -15.32
C THR A 342 -1.06 14.72 -14.90
N GLY A 343 0.09 14.88 -14.23
CA GLY A 343 0.68 16.17 -13.95
C GLY A 343 1.73 16.54 -15.00
N GLU A 344 1.71 17.77 -15.49
CA GLU A 344 2.69 18.24 -16.49
C GLU A 344 4.12 18.19 -15.97
N LEU A 345 4.32 18.38 -14.66
CA LEU A 345 5.62 18.38 -13.99
C LEU A 345 5.86 17.09 -13.19
N ASP A 346 5.28 15.98 -13.61
CA ASP A 346 5.58 14.67 -13.05
C ASP A 346 6.89 14.14 -13.65
N PHE A 347 7.98 14.20 -12.86
CA PHE A 347 9.31 13.74 -13.31
C PHE A 347 9.52 12.24 -13.01
N ARG A 348 8.65 11.61 -12.25
CA ARG A 348 8.68 10.17 -11.97
C ARG A 348 8.02 9.37 -13.07
N ILE A 349 6.82 9.78 -13.46
CA ILE A 349 6.05 9.22 -14.57
C ILE A 349 5.74 10.36 -15.55
N PRO A 350 6.71 10.70 -16.42
CA PRO A 350 6.62 11.89 -17.24
C PRO A 350 5.44 11.90 -18.21
N LEU A 351 4.93 13.10 -18.51
CA LEU A 351 3.84 13.34 -19.45
C LEU A 351 4.08 12.69 -20.83
N SER A 352 5.34 12.55 -21.24
CA SER A 352 5.71 11.87 -22.49
C SER A 352 5.17 10.45 -22.61
N LEU A 353 4.96 9.75 -21.49
CA LEU A 353 4.35 8.42 -21.47
C LEU A 353 2.88 8.43 -21.90
N ILE A 354 2.17 9.54 -21.71
CA ILE A 354 0.74 9.67 -22.05
C ILE A 354 0.54 10.06 -23.51
N HIS A 355 1.42 10.86 -24.11
CA HIS A 355 1.35 11.17 -25.53
C HIS A 355 1.43 9.94 -26.44
N ILE A 356 1.99 8.84 -25.94
CA ILE A 356 2.02 7.55 -26.62
C ILE A 356 0.66 6.81 -26.45
N SER A 357 -0.09 7.11 -25.39
CA SER A 357 -1.34 6.40 -25.03
C SER A 357 -2.60 6.99 -25.64
N GLU A 358 -2.56 8.22 -26.18
CA GLU A 358 -3.70 8.78 -26.90
C GLU A 358 -3.78 8.15 -28.31
N PRO A 359 -4.69 7.22 -28.58
CA PRO A 359 -5.00 6.88 -29.95
C PRO A 359 -5.67 8.12 -30.55
N THR A 360 -5.00 8.80 -31.48
CA THR A 360 -5.61 9.79 -32.34
C THR A 360 -6.77 9.09 -33.07
N ARG A 361 -7.97 9.19 -32.52
CA ARG A 361 -9.18 8.96 -33.30
C ARG A 361 -9.26 10.12 -34.30
N GLN A 362 -8.81 9.87 -35.51
CA GLN A 362 -9.19 10.63 -36.69
C GLN A 362 -10.67 10.38 -37.02
#